data_ff1a60b3a7ea04477def9498676e0e12
#
_entry.id   ff1a60b3a7ea04477def9498676e0e12
#
_cell.length_a   1.000
_cell.length_b   1.000
_cell.length_c   1.000
_cell.angle_alpha   90.00
_cell.angle_beta   90.00
_cell.angle_gamma   90.00
#
_symmetry.space_group_name_H-M   'P 1'
#
loop_
_entity.id
_entity.type
_entity.pdbx_description
1 polymer ?
#
loop_
_entity_poly.entity_id
_entity_poly.type
_entity_poly.pdbx_seq_one_letter_code
_entity_poly.pdbx_strand_id
1 'polypeptide(L)'
;YDVYEKMGAHPMVIDGVSGVFFSVWAPCAMRVSVVGNFNTWDGRRHQMKRQGDSGIFELFIPGLQSGEIYKYEIKTHRGEPMLKADPYANYAELRPNNASIVWDTNRFAWTDDAWMEKRAKTNSKDLPMSIYELHLGSWIRKELGVDENGQEVVGSEFYNYREIAPRLAEYVKKWEL
;
A
#
# COMPACT_ATOMS: atom_id res chain seq x y z
N TYR A 1 11.24 3.09 -14.55
CA TYR A 1 9.98 2.50 -15.06
C TYR A 1 8.91 2.59 -13.98
N ASP A 2 8.21 3.71 -13.96
CA ASP A 2 7.28 4.10 -12.89
C ASP A 2 5.88 3.54 -13.16
N VAL A 3 5.80 2.21 -13.34
CA VAL A 3 4.54 1.51 -13.66
C VAL A 3 3.51 1.69 -12.55
N TYR A 4 3.95 1.76 -11.30
CA TYR A 4 3.10 1.97 -10.13
C TYR A 4 2.44 3.35 -10.10
N GLU A 5 2.97 4.34 -10.82
CA GLU A 5 2.36 5.66 -10.97
C GLU A 5 1.20 5.66 -11.99
N LYS A 6 1.13 4.63 -12.84
CA LYS A 6 0.14 4.50 -13.90
C LYS A 6 -0.89 3.42 -13.63
N MET A 7 -0.45 2.32 -12.99
CA MET A 7 -1.30 1.19 -12.66
C MET A 7 -1.80 1.31 -11.23
N GLY A 8 -2.98 0.78 -10.96
CA GLY A 8 -3.60 0.88 -9.64
C GLY A 8 -4.73 1.89 -9.59
N ALA A 9 -5.00 2.43 -8.40
CA ALA A 9 -6.04 3.40 -8.13
C ALA A 9 -5.44 4.72 -7.64
N HIS A 10 -5.63 5.79 -8.41
CA HIS A 10 -5.03 7.10 -8.18
C HIS A 10 -6.09 8.17 -7.99
N PRO A 11 -6.23 8.76 -6.78
CA PRO A 11 -7.02 9.97 -6.60
C PRO A 11 -6.46 11.11 -7.45
N MET A 12 -7.30 11.72 -8.29
CA MET A 12 -6.88 12.83 -9.15
C MET A 12 -8.05 13.73 -9.52
N VAL A 13 -7.72 14.83 -10.17
CA VAL A 13 -8.71 15.76 -10.75
C VAL A 13 -8.55 15.75 -12.27
N ILE A 14 -9.61 15.44 -12.99
CA ILE A 14 -9.67 15.48 -14.47
C ILE A 14 -10.72 16.53 -14.86
N ASP A 15 -10.33 17.51 -15.64
CA ASP A 15 -11.21 18.60 -16.11
C ASP A 15 -12.01 19.28 -14.98
N GLY A 16 -11.37 19.47 -13.83
CA GLY A 16 -11.98 20.09 -12.65
C GLY A 16 -12.86 19.17 -11.82
N VAL A 17 -13.00 17.89 -12.17
CA VAL A 17 -13.79 16.91 -11.46
C VAL A 17 -12.87 16.00 -10.65
N SER A 18 -13.05 15.99 -9.32
CA SER A 18 -12.33 15.07 -8.42
C SER A 18 -12.88 13.66 -8.53
N GLY A 19 -12.00 12.67 -8.48
CA GLY A 19 -12.37 11.26 -8.54
C GLY A 19 -11.17 10.34 -8.40
N VAL A 20 -11.34 9.08 -8.79
CA VAL A 20 -10.27 8.07 -8.79
C VAL A 20 -10.12 7.48 -10.18
N PHE A 21 -8.91 7.49 -10.69
CA PHE A 21 -8.52 6.80 -11.91
C PHE A 21 -8.02 5.40 -11.56
N PHE A 22 -8.59 4.41 -12.23
CA PHE A 22 -8.22 2.99 -12.07
C PHE A 22 -7.57 2.49 -13.36
N SER A 23 -6.48 1.77 -13.21
CA SER A 23 -5.80 1.12 -14.32
C SER A 23 -5.28 -0.27 -13.93
N VAL A 24 -5.54 -1.29 -14.74
CA VAL A 24 -5.10 -2.66 -14.50
C VAL A 24 -4.73 -3.37 -15.79
N TRP A 25 -3.68 -4.18 -15.74
CA TRP A 25 -3.28 -5.04 -16.85
C TRP A 25 -3.95 -6.41 -16.70
N ALA A 26 -4.83 -6.75 -17.65
CA ALA A 26 -5.57 -8.01 -17.67
C ALA A 26 -5.74 -8.51 -19.11
N PRO A 27 -4.66 -8.93 -19.79
CA PRO A 27 -4.65 -9.17 -21.25
C PRO A 27 -5.62 -10.25 -21.69
N CYS A 28 -5.92 -11.24 -20.83
CA CYS A 28 -6.84 -12.35 -21.12
C CYS A 28 -8.30 -12.04 -20.71
N ALA A 29 -8.58 -10.85 -20.22
CA ALA A 29 -9.94 -10.47 -19.82
C ALA A 29 -10.77 -10.04 -21.03
N MET A 30 -12.04 -10.48 -21.06
CA MET A 30 -13.07 -9.93 -21.93
C MET A 30 -13.61 -8.61 -21.40
N ARG A 31 -13.79 -8.55 -20.09
CA ARG A 31 -14.32 -7.38 -19.37
C ARG A 31 -13.63 -7.28 -18.03
N VAL A 32 -13.33 -6.08 -17.63
CA VAL A 32 -12.90 -5.71 -16.28
C VAL A 32 -13.83 -4.63 -15.78
N SER A 33 -14.26 -4.71 -14.54
CA SER A 33 -15.06 -3.70 -13.86
C SER A 33 -14.48 -3.39 -12.50
N VAL A 34 -14.58 -2.13 -12.06
CA VAL A 34 -14.27 -1.76 -10.69
C VAL A 34 -15.52 -1.96 -9.83
N VAL A 35 -15.41 -2.71 -8.75
CA VAL A 35 -16.50 -2.99 -7.84
C VAL A 35 -16.12 -2.65 -6.40
N GLY A 36 -17.07 -2.16 -5.64
CA GLY A 36 -16.89 -1.75 -4.26
C GLY A 36 -18.20 -1.33 -3.62
N ASN A 37 -18.13 -0.77 -2.41
CA ASN A 37 -19.34 -0.30 -1.71
C ASN A 37 -20.08 0.78 -2.50
N PHE A 38 -19.36 1.65 -3.23
CA PHE A 38 -19.91 2.74 -4.04
C PHE A 38 -20.84 2.28 -5.17
N ASN A 39 -20.80 1.02 -5.55
CA ASN A 39 -21.69 0.47 -6.58
C ASN A 39 -22.35 -0.85 -6.17
N THR A 40 -22.39 -1.14 -4.85
CA THR A 40 -22.96 -2.37 -4.30
C THR A 40 -22.33 -3.65 -4.86
N TRP A 41 -21.05 -3.59 -5.21
CA TRP A 41 -20.26 -4.69 -5.78
C TRP A 41 -20.82 -5.22 -7.11
N ASP A 42 -21.54 -4.38 -7.86
CA ASP A 42 -22.16 -4.72 -9.14
C ASP A 42 -21.23 -4.37 -10.32
N GLY A 43 -20.59 -5.39 -10.91
CA GLY A 43 -19.67 -5.23 -12.03
C GLY A 43 -20.29 -4.79 -13.36
N ARG A 44 -21.62 -4.62 -13.42
CA ARG A 44 -22.32 -4.07 -14.61
C ARG A 44 -22.22 -2.55 -14.67
N ARG A 45 -21.92 -1.87 -13.56
CA ARG A 45 -22.00 -0.40 -13.43
C ARG A 45 -20.74 0.32 -13.86
N HIS A 46 -19.57 -0.13 -13.43
CA HIS A 46 -18.30 0.56 -13.64
C HIS A 46 -17.36 -0.31 -14.47
N GLN A 47 -17.76 -0.55 -15.71
CA GLN A 47 -16.95 -1.30 -16.68
C GLN A 47 -15.81 -0.43 -17.18
N MET A 48 -14.61 -0.99 -17.17
CA MET A 48 -13.39 -0.32 -17.62
C MET A 48 -13.25 -0.44 -19.14
N LYS A 49 -12.67 0.59 -19.75
CA LYS A 49 -12.37 0.62 -21.17
C LYS A 49 -11.01 -0.04 -21.43
N ARG A 50 -10.97 -0.99 -22.37
CA ARG A 50 -9.73 -1.59 -22.85
C ARG A 50 -8.98 -0.61 -23.73
N GLN A 51 -7.69 -0.46 -23.50
CA GLN A 51 -6.80 0.42 -24.27
C GLN A 51 -6.16 -0.36 -25.44
N GLY A 52 -6.89 -0.43 -26.56
CA GLY A 52 -6.45 -1.15 -27.75
C GLY A 52 -6.07 -2.60 -27.45
N ASP A 53 -4.92 -3.04 -27.97
CA ASP A 53 -4.40 -4.40 -27.78
C ASP A 53 -3.40 -4.55 -26.63
N SER A 54 -3.21 -3.50 -25.82
CA SER A 54 -2.24 -3.49 -24.71
C SER A 54 -2.56 -4.47 -23.60
N GLY A 55 -3.84 -4.86 -23.47
CA GLY A 55 -4.34 -5.61 -22.33
C GLY A 55 -4.58 -4.76 -21.07
N ILE A 56 -4.40 -3.44 -21.16
CA ILE A 56 -4.68 -2.49 -20.09
C ILE A 56 -6.15 -2.08 -20.13
N PHE A 57 -6.77 -2.01 -18.97
CA PHE A 57 -8.12 -1.51 -18.76
C PHE A 57 -8.08 -0.30 -17.86
N GLU A 58 -8.82 0.75 -18.19
CA GLU A 58 -8.82 2.03 -17.49
C GLU A 58 -10.23 2.57 -17.28
N LEU A 59 -10.43 3.27 -16.18
CA LEU A 59 -11.67 3.96 -15.86
C LEU A 59 -11.41 5.08 -14.86
N PHE A 60 -11.97 6.26 -15.12
CA PHE A 60 -12.11 7.31 -14.10
C PHE A 60 -13.53 7.28 -13.51
N ILE A 61 -13.60 7.26 -12.19
CA ILE A 61 -14.90 7.30 -11.47
C ILE A 61 -14.93 8.60 -10.66
N PRO A 62 -15.78 9.56 -11.06
CA PRO A 62 -15.93 10.82 -10.36
C PRO A 62 -16.54 10.62 -8.97
N GLY A 63 -16.17 11.49 -8.02
CA GLY A 63 -16.71 11.54 -6.68
C GLY A 63 -16.13 10.51 -5.70
N LEU A 64 -15.35 9.53 -6.16
CA LEU A 64 -14.63 8.63 -5.27
C LEU A 64 -13.44 9.32 -4.60
N GLN A 65 -13.07 8.84 -3.41
CA GLN A 65 -12.02 9.42 -2.59
C GLN A 65 -11.07 8.35 -2.04
N SER A 66 -9.99 8.79 -1.40
CA SER A 66 -9.12 7.92 -0.62
C SER A 66 -9.91 7.27 0.53
N GLY A 67 -9.70 5.97 0.72
CA GLY A 67 -10.43 5.15 1.71
C GLY A 67 -11.50 4.24 1.09
N GLU A 68 -11.85 4.42 -0.18
CA GLU A 68 -12.81 3.55 -0.86
C GLU A 68 -12.27 2.12 -1.01
N ILE A 69 -13.09 1.14 -0.64
CA ILE A 69 -12.76 -0.29 -0.74
C ILE A 69 -13.21 -0.79 -2.11
N TYR A 70 -12.31 -1.48 -2.83
CA TYR A 70 -12.60 -1.96 -4.17
C TYR A 70 -11.90 -3.27 -4.50
N LYS A 71 -12.40 -3.93 -5.56
CA LYS A 71 -11.75 -5.02 -6.31
C LYS A 71 -11.97 -4.83 -7.80
N TYR A 72 -11.24 -5.59 -8.59
CA TYR A 72 -11.56 -5.78 -10.00
C TYR A 72 -12.42 -7.04 -10.17
N GLU A 73 -13.59 -6.90 -10.81
CA GLU A 73 -14.34 -8.02 -11.33
C GLU A 73 -13.86 -8.31 -12.75
N ILE A 74 -13.24 -9.47 -12.92
CA ILE A 74 -12.63 -9.88 -14.18
C ILE A 74 -13.44 -11.01 -14.78
N LYS A 75 -13.93 -10.83 -16.02
CA LYS A 75 -14.56 -11.86 -16.82
C LYS A 75 -13.65 -12.29 -17.96
N THR A 76 -13.35 -13.57 -18.03
CA THR A 76 -12.59 -14.18 -19.12
C THR A 76 -13.51 -14.88 -20.13
N HIS A 77 -12.95 -15.34 -21.24
CA HIS A 77 -13.70 -16.12 -22.25
C HIS A 77 -14.21 -17.48 -21.73
N ARG A 78 -13.68 -17.99 -20.62
CA ARG A 78 -13.88 -19.36 -20.14
C ARG A 78 -14.36 -19.41 -18.70
N GLY A 79 -15.32 -18.64 -18.28
CA GLY A 79 -15.80 -18.80 -16.94
C GLY A 79 -16.65 -17.69 -16.37
N GLU A 80 -17.07 -17.87 -15.14
CA GLU A 80 -17.78 -16.89 -14.36
C GLU A 80 -16.85 -15.71 -13.99
N PRO A 81 -17.42 -14.52 -13.78
CA PRO A 81 -16.67 -13.38 -13.28
C PRO A 81 -16.00 -13.70 -11.93
N MET A 82 -14.77 -13.27 -11.77
CA MET A 82 -14.00 -13.45 -10.52
C MET A 82 -13.57 -12.10 -9.95
N LEU A 83 -13.58 -12.00 -8.62
CA LEU A 83 -13.07 -10.84 -7.91
C LEU A 83 -11.58 -10.99 -7.62
N LYS A 84 -10.80 -9.97 -7.96
CA LYS A 84 -9.36 -9.89 -7.69
C LYS A 84 -9.00 -8.59 -6.99
N ALA A 85 -8.10 -8.67 -6.02
CA ALA A 85 -7.45 -7.50 -5.47
C ALA A 85 -6.56 -6.84 -6.54
N ASP A 86 -6.32 -5.56 -6.39
CA ASP A 86 -5.42 -4.82 -7.27
C ASP A 86 -3.96 -5.16 -6.95
N PRO A 87 -3.17 -5.64 -7.92
CA PRO A 87 -1.76 -5.93 -7.70
C PRO A 87 -0.91 -4.67 -7.42
N TYR A 88 -1.40 -3.49 -7.77
CA TYR A 88 -0.74 -2.20 -7.53
C TYR A 88 -1.42 -1.38 -6.43
N ALA A 89 -2.23 -2.01 -5.59
CA ALA A 89 -2.87 -1.30 -4.48
C ALA A 89 -1.83 -0.76 -3.48
N ASN A 90 -1.93 0.53 -3.16
CA ASN A 90 -1.11 1.16 -2.14
C ASN A 90 -1.54 0.80 -0.71
N TYR A 91 -2.77 0.30 -0.54
CA TYR A 91 -3.31 -0.12 0.74
C TYR A 91 -4.33 -1.25 0.57
N ALA A 92 -4.50 -2.07 1.60
CA ALA A 92 -5.42 -3.21 1.58
C ALA A 92 -6.11 -3.39 2.93
N GLU A 93 -7.23 -4.10 2.93
CA GLU A 93 -7.91 -4.51 4.14
C GLU A 93 -7.06 -5.45 5.00
N LEU A 94 -7.34 -5.46 6.30
CA LEU A 94 -6.78 -6.45 7.22
C LEU A 94 -7.47 -7.81 7.05
N ARG A 95 -6.71 -8.88 7.20
CA ARG A 95 -7.25 -10.24 7.21
C ARG A 95 -8.37 -10.39 8.25
N PRO A 96 -9.45 -11.13 7.96
CA PRO A 96 -9.64 -12.08 6.83
C PRO A 96 -10.05 -11.43 5.51
N ASN A 97 -10.36 -10.14 5.49
CA ASN A 97 -10.70 -9.41 4.29
C ASN A 97 -9.48 -9.29 3.36
N ASN A 98 -9.72 -8.99 2.08
CA ASN A 98 -8.66 -8.95 1.09
C ASN A 98 -8.95 -7.99 -0.08
N ALA A 99 -9.79 -6.98 0.13
CA ALA A 99 -9.98 -5.96 -0.88
C ALA A 99 -8.85 -4.92 -0.84
N SER A 100 -8.67 -4.24 -1.94
CA SER A 100 -7.79 -3.10 -2.08
C SER A 100 -8.50 -1.83 -1.56
N ILE A 101 -7.73 -0.87 -1.09
CA ILE A 101 -8.22 0.42 -0.61
C ILE A 101 -7.54 1.51 -1.42
N VAL A 102 -8.33 2.43 -1.97
CA VAL A 102 -7.81 3.64 -2.61
C VAL A 102 -7.02 4.45 -1.60
N TRP A 103 -5.77 4.78 -1.89
CA TRP A 103 -4.92 5.50 -0.96
C TRP A 103 -4.10 6.57 -1.66
N ASP A 104 -4.16 7.78 -1.12
CA ASP A 104 -3.33 8.88 -1.58
C ASP A 104 -1.97 8.81 -0.86
N THR A 105 -0.92 8.46 -1.59
CA THR A 105 0.45 8.38 -1.08
C THR A 105 1.11 9.73 -0.87
N ASN A 106 0.57 10.80 -1.47
CA ASN A 106 1.13 12.15 -1.40
C ASN A 106 0.71 12.93 -0.15
N ARG A 107 -0.16 12.37 0.67
CA ARG A 107 -0.64 13.01 1.91
C ARG A 107 0.39 13.13 3.03
N PHE A 108 1.53 12.44 2.91
CA PHE A 108 2.62 12.49 3.88
C PHE A 108 3.66 13.52 3.42
N ALA A 109 3.94 14.51 4.26
CA ALA A 109 5.03 15.46 4.04
C ALA A 109 6.34 14.86 4.59
N TRP A 110 7.27 14.56 3.70
CA TRP A 110 8.60 14.10 4.06
C TRP A 110 9.43 15.26 4.62
N THR A 111 10.29 14.99 5.58
CA THR A 111 11.17 15.98 6.23
C THR A 111 12.65 15.54 6.17
N ASP A 112 13.00 14.75 5.19
CA ASP A 112 14.29 14.08 5.04
C ASP A 112 15.17 14.65 3.90
N ASP A 113 14.87 15.86 3.40
CA ASP A 113 15.57 16.49 2.29
C ASP A 113 17.10 16.54 2.51
N ALA A 114 17.55 16.94 3.69
CA ALA A 114 18.97 17.00 4.04
C ALA A 114 19.65 15.61 3.98
N TRP A 115 18.93 14.56 4.39
CA TRP A 115 19.42 13.19 4.28
C TRP A 115 19.48 12.73 2.83
N MET A 116 18.47 13.06 2.02
CA MET A 116 18.43 12.73 0.59
C MET A 116 19.55 13.42 -0.19
N GLU A 117 19.85 14.70 0.12
CA GLU A 117 20.98 15.40 -0.47
C GLU A 117 22.33 14.76 -0.10
N LYS A 118 22.50 14.41 1.17
CA LYS A 118 23.71 13.70 1.62
C LYS A 118 23.84 12.35 0.92
N ARG A 119 22.78 11.58 0.85
CA ARG A 119 22.74 10.28 0.17
C ARG A 119 23.10 10.40 -1.31
N ALA A 120 22.60 11.40 -2.02
CA ALA A 120 22.91 11.61 -3.44
C ALA A 120 24.39 11.90 -3.70
N LYS A 121 25.09 12.52 -2.74
CA LYS A 121 26.52 12.85 -2.79
C LYS A 121 27.42 11.72 -2.30
N THR A 122 26.86 10.68 -1.68
CA THR A 122 27.61 9.60 -1.05
C THR A 122 27.53 8.34 -1.90
N ASN A 123 28.67 7.82 -2.35
CA ASN A 123 28.71 6.52 -3.00
C ASN A 123 28.77 5.42 -1.93
N SER A 124 27.63 4.76 -1.68
CA SER A 124 27.51 3.71 -0.64
C SER A 124 28.39 2.49 -0.90
N LYS A 125 28.86 2.29 -2.15
CA LYS A 125 29.72 1.15 -2.49
C LYS A 125 31.16 1.33 -2.02
N ASP A 126 31.57 2.56 -1.75
CA ASP A 126 32.94 2.91 -1.34
C ASP A 126 33.07 3.11 0.17
N LEU A 127 31.98 2.89 0.93
CA LEU A 127 31.95 3.09 2.36
C LEU A 127 31.67 1.79 3.12
N PRO A 128 32.19 1.65 4.35
CA PRO A 128 31.78 0.56 5.24
C PRO A 128 30.28 0.54 5.43
N MET A 129 29.69 -0.64 5.46
CA MET A 129 28.25 -0.83 5.66
C MET A 129 28.04 -1.88 6.77
N SER A 130 27.20 -1.55 7.72
CA SER A 130 26.65 -2.49 8.69
C SER A 130 25.20 -2.76 8.35
N ILE A 131 24.79 -4.03 8.39
CA ILE A 131 23.41 -4.46 8.16
C ILE A 131 22.90 -5.14 9.42
N TYR A 132 21.83 -4.57 10.01
CA TYR A 132 21.13 -5.17 11.11
C TYR A 132 19.75 -5.63 10.67
N GLU A 133 19.56 -6.94 10.57
CA GLU A 133 18.30 -7.55 10.19
C GLU A 133 17.45 -7.82 11.43
N LEU A 134 16.18 -7.39 11.41
CA LEU A 134 15.27 -7.62 12.51
C LEU A 134 13.83 -7.85 12.03
N HIS A 135 13.07 -8.57 12.83
CA HIS A 135 11.63 -8.69 12.65
C HIS A 135 10.93 -7.81 13.70
N LEU A 136 10.32 -6.70 13.27
CA LEU A 136 9.75 -5.68 14.16
C LEU A 136 8.76 -6.24 15.19
N GLY A 137 7.95 -7.22 14.79
CA GLY A 137 6.95 -7.81 15.67
C GLY A 137 7.51 -8.71 16.79
N SER A 138 8.78 -9.15 16.70
CA SER A 138 9.40 -10.01 17.70
C SER A 138 10.64 -9.38 18.35
N TRP A 139 11.15 -8.28 17.80
CA TRP A 139 12.37 -7.64 18.30
C TRP A 139 12.21 -7.10 19.73
N ILE A 140 11.10 -6.42 20.00
CA ILE A 140 10.75 -5.93 21.33
C ILE A 140 9.23 -5.90 21.50
N ARG A 141 8.75 -6.24 22.67
CA ARG A 141 7.34 -6.19 23.06
C ARG A 141 7.10 -5.12 24.11
N LYS A 142 5.86 -4.64 24.22
CA LYS A 142 5.50 -3.73 25.31
C LYS A 142 5.59 -4.46 26.64
N GLU A 143 6.24 -3.82 27.60
CA GLU A 143 6.29 -4.29 28.97
C GLU A 143 4.93 -4.01 29.63
N LEU A 144 4.38 -5.00 30.34
CA LEU A 144 3.17 -4.85 31.14
C LEU A 144 3.45 -4.39 32.56
N GLY A 145 4.71 -4.26 32.95
CA GLY A 145 5.17 -3.95 34.28
C GLY A 145 5.93 -5.11 34.93
N VAL A 146 6.04 -5.12 36.23
CA VAL A 146 6.66 -6.21 37.01
C VAL A 146 5.57 -7.02 37.72
N ASP A 147 5.75 -8.33 37.79
CA ASP A 147 4.89 -9.22 38.56
C ASP A 147 5.12 -9.06 40.08
N GLU A 148 4.36 -9.80 40.87
CA GLU A 148 4.48 -9.82 42.34
C GLU A 148 5.85 -10.30 42.86
N ASN A 149 6.67 -10.91 41.99
CA ASN A 149 8.03 -11.36 42.29
C ASN A 149 9.10 -10.37 41.78
N GLY A 150 8.70 -9.22 41.22
CA GLY A 150 9.60 -8.23 40.65
C GLY A 150 10.19 -8.60 39.29
N GLN A 151 9.64 -9.60 38.61
CA GLN A 151 10.06 -9.99 37.27
C GLN A 151 9.31 -9.17 36.22
N GLU A 152 10.01 -8.69 35.19
CA GLU A 152 9.40 -8.01 34.05
C GLU A 152 8.43 -8.93 33.34
N VAL A 153 7.18 -8.52 33.27
CA VAL A 153 6.15 -9.21 32.48
C VAL A 153 6.10 -8.60 31.08
N VAL A 154 6.58 -9.35 30.11
CA VAL A 154 6.52 -8.94 28.70
C VAL A 154 5.10 -9.14 28.18
N GLY A 155 4.47 -8.06 27.74
CA GLY A 155 3.12 -8.09 27.17
C GLY A 155 3.05 -8.82 25.84
N SER A 156 1.84 -9.23 25.49
CA SER A 156 1.52 -9.74 24.16
C SER A 156 1.37 -8.63 23.11
N GLU A 157 1.33 -7.38 23.54
CA GLU A 157 1.12 -6.24 22.66
C GLU A 157 2.38 -5.88 21.87
N PHE A 158 2.16 -5.51 20.61
CA PHE A 158 3.20 -5.04 19.73
C PHE A 158 3.30 -3.51 19.77
N TYR A 159 4.51 -3.01 19.58
CA TYR A 159 4.69 -1.59 19.24
C TYR A 159 4.22 -1.32 17.81
N ASN A 160 3.54 -0.19 17.59
CA ASN A 160 3.32 0.30 16.24
C ASN A 160 4.61 0.95 15.69
N TYR A 161 4.63 1.25 14.39
CA TYR A 161 5.82 1.80 13.74
C TYR A 161 6.30 3.14 14.33
N ARG A 162 5.40 3.99 14.80
CA ARG A 162 5.74 5.28 15.40
C ARG A 162 6.36 5.11 16.80
N GLU A 163 5.91 4.13 17.53
CA GLU A 163 6.42 3.80 18.88
C GLU A 163 7.78 3.10 18.82
N ILE A 164 7.99 2.21 17.82
CA ILE A 164 9.22 1.42 17.73
C ILE A 164 10.38 2.18 17.07
N ALA A 165 10.08 3.12 16.15
CA ALA A 165 11.10 3.84 15.39
C ALA A 165 12.13 4.58 16.26
N PRO A 166 11.76 5.36 17.30
CA PRO A 166 12.74 6.01 18.16
C PRO A 166 13.58 5.02 18.98
N ARG A 167 13.00 3.90 19.42
CA ARG A 167 13.71 2.85 20.16
C ARG A 167 14.75 2.15 19.29
N LEU A 168 14.39 1.85 18.03
CA LEU A 168 15.31 1.28 17.06
C LEU A 168 16.44 2.25 16.73
N ALA A 169 16.13 3.53 16.53
CA ALA A 169 17.13 4.55 16.24
C ALA A 169 18.13 4.72 17.42
N GLU A 170 17.66 4.66 18.66
CA GLU A 170 18.52 4.69 19.84
C GLU A 170 19.41 3.45 19.93
N TYR A 171 18.83 2.27 19.67
CA TYR A 171 19.57 1.01 19.67
C TYR A 171 20.71 1.01 18.64
N VAL A 172 20.40 1.40 17.38
CA VAL A 172 21.38 1.46 16.30
C VAL A 172 22.50 2.45 16.61
N LYS A 173 22.17 3.63 17.17
CA LYS A 173 23.18 4.62 17.60
C LYS A 173 24.08 4.12 18.72
N LYS A 174 23.52 3.39 19.68
CA LYS A 174 24.28 2.83 20.83
C LYS A 174 25.34 1.82 20.37
N TRP A 175 25.05 1.08 19.33
CA TRP A 175 25.92 0.02 18.81
C TRP A 175 26.73 0.46 17.58
N GLU A 176 26.67 1.75 17.21
CA GLU A 176 27.37 2.33 16.04
C GLU A 176 27.14 1.55 14.74
N LEU A 177 25.89 1.08 14.55
CA LEU A 177 25.45 0.30 13.40
C LEU A 177 24.99 1.21 12.25
#